data_043275520ebca7823f130f5396b411b9
#
_entry.id   043275520ebca7823f130f5396b411b9
#
_cell.length_a   1.000
_cell.length_b   1.000
_cell.length_c   1.000
_cell.angle_alpha   90.00
_cell.angle_beta   90.00
_cell.angle_gamma   90.00
#
_symmetry.space_group_name_H-M   'P 1'
#
loop_
_entity.id
_entity.type
_entity.pdbx_description
1 polymer ?
#
loop_
_entity_poly.entity_id
_entity_poly.type
_entity_poly.pdbx_seq_one_letter_code
_entity_poly.pdbx_strand_id
1 'polypeptide(L)'
;MDIRLKALTRSIWAFHVSAGSCNNCDIEILDCFTPRFDVERFGIQLIGSVRHADALVITGAMNRKSVPRMKKIYEQVPKPCVVVAVGQCALSRHMFRYSYNCDEPLDKILPVDVYIPGCPPKPEAMIAGIMKLVEKVRAHK
;
A
#
# COMPACT_ATOMS: atom_id res chain seq x y z
N MET A 1 16.40 -5.79 19.48
CA MET A 1 15.59 -5.79 18.24
C MET A 1 14.23 -6.33 18.57
N ASP A 2 13.20 -5.53 18.38
CA ASP A 2 11.83 -5.90 18.76
C ASP A 2 11.36 -7.13 17.96
N ILE A 3 10.78 -8.11 18.64
CA ILE A 3 10.31 -9.37 18.03
C ILE A 3 9.32 -9.08 16.89
N ARG A 4 8.54 -8.01 17.03
CA ARG A 4 7.59 -7.55 16.01
C ARG A 4 8.27 -7.11 14.71
N LEU A 5 9.37 -6.37 14.79
CA LEU A 5 10.17 -5.96 13.63
C LEU A 5 10.80 -7.17 12.92
N LYS A 6 11.23 -8.19 13.66
CA LYS A 6 11.71 -9.44 13.07
C LYS A 6 10.61 -10.21 12.35
N ALA A 7 9.39 -10.22 12.89
CA ALA A 7 8.25 -10.87 12.26
C ALA A 7 7.88 -10.16 10.94
N LEU A 8 7.83 -8.82 10.92
CA LEU A 8 7.57 -8.00 9.72
C LEU A 8 8.57 -8.25 8.58
N THR A 9 9.80 -8.69 8.89
CA THR A 9 10.78 -9.01 7.83
C THR A 9 10.63 -10.41 7.23
N ARG A 10 9.81 -11.27 7.83
CA ARG A 10 9.59 -12.65 7.40
C ARG A 10 8.18 -12.93 6.89
N SER A 11 7.20 -12.24 7.43
CA SER A 11 5.80 -12.36 7.03
C SER A 11 5.15 -10.99 7.11
N ILE A 12 4.59 -10.53 5.99
CA ILE A 12 3.90 -9.24 5.87
C ILE A 12 2.46 -9.53 5.45
N TRP A 13 1.54 -9.20 6.30
CA TRP A 13 0.12 -9.30 6.01
C TRP A 13 -0.37 -7.97 5.44
N ALA A 14 -0.60 -7.96 4.13
CA ALA A 14 -0.99 -6.77 3.39
C ALA A 14 -2.52 -6.67 3.28
N PHE A 15 -3.06 -5.52 3.63
CA PHE A 15 -4.46 -5.18 3.41
C PHE A 15 -4.55 -4.14 2.29
N HIS A 16 -5.24 -4.49 1.20
CA HIS A 16 -5.44 -3.60 0.07
C HIS A 16 -6.68 -2.73 0.27
N VAL A 17 -6.53 -1.43 0.00
CA VAL A 17 -7.62 -0.45 0.07
C VAL A 17 -7.64 0.42 -1.18
N SER A 18 -8.75 0.40 -1.89
CA SER A 18 -9.00 1.32 -3.00
C SER A 18 -9.64 2.61 -2.50
N ALA A 19 -8.97 3.74 -2.69
CA ALA A 19 -9.45 5.06 -2.28
C ALA A 19 -10.33 5.75 -3.34
N GLY A 20 -10.18 5.35 -4.57
CA GLY A 20 -10.86 5.89 -5.77
C GLY A 20 -10.06 5.49 -7.00
N SER A 21 -9.67 4.22 -7.06
CA SER A 21 -8.90 3.63 -8.15
C SER A 21 -9.77 3.43 -9.40
N CYS A 22 -9.12 3.50 -10.57
CA CYS A 22 -9.72 3.05 -11.83
C CYS A 22 -9.67 1.52 -12.00
N ASN A 23 -9.32 0.79 -10.93
CA ASN A 23 -9.16 -0.66 -10.85
C ASN A 23 -7.90 -1.24 -11.53
N ASN A 24 -7.16 -0.45 -12.30
CA ASN A 24 -6.00 -0.99 -13.03
C ASN A 24 -4.84 -1.35 -12.08
N CYS A 25 -4.53 -0.48 -11.11
CA CYS A 25 -3.55 -0.80 -10.07
C CYS A 25 -3.98 -1.99 -9.20
N ASP A 26 -5.29 -2.14 -8.99
CA ASP A 26 -5.85 -3.22 -8.17
C ASP A 26 -5.67 -4.58 -8.87
N ILE A 27 -5.86 -4.62 -10.20
CA ILE A 27 -5.62 -5.82 -11.03
C ILE A 27 -4.13 -6.19 -11.01
N GLU A 28 -3.23 -5.22 -11.16
CA GLU A 28 -1.78 -5.46 -11.13
C GLU A 28 -1.29 -5.94 -9.75
N ILE A 29 -1.94 -5.47 -8.66
CA ILE A 29 -1.68 -6.01 -7.33
C ILE A 29 -2.07 -7.48 -7.25
N LEU A 30 -3.24 -7.86 -7.79
CA LEU A 30 -3.68 -9.25 -7.82
C LEU A 30 -2.77 -10.10 -8.72
N ASP A 31 -2.26 -9.54 -9.82
CA ASP A 31 -1.31 -10.24 -10.69
C ASP A 31 -0.01 -10.61 -9.97
N CYS A 32 0.44 -9.79 -9.00
CA CYS A 32 1.57 -10.15 -8.15
C CYS A 32 1.38 -11.46 -7.36
N PHE A 33 0.14 -11.84 -7.07
CA PHE A 33 -0.21 -13.07 -6.35
C PHE A 33 -0.47 -14.26 -7.29
N THR A 34 -0.41 -14.05 -8.62
CA THR A 34 -0.53 -15.15 -9.59
C THR A 34 0.72 -16.02 -9.59
N PRO A 35 0.63 -17.28 -10.08
CA PRO A 35 1.77 -18.21 -10.10
C PRO A 35 2.99 -17.70 -10.85
N ARG A 36 2.83 -16.71 -11.74
CA ARG A 36 3.94 -16.12 -12.49
C ARG A 36 4.89 -15.32 -11.60
N PHE A 37 4.35 -14.55 -10.64
CA PHE A 37 5.12 -13.67 -9.78
C PHE A 37 5.24 -14.22 -8.35
N ASP A 38 4.21 -14.89 -7.87
CA ASP A 38 4.15 -15.63 -6.61
C ASP A 38 4.79 -14.88 -5.43
N VAL A 39 4.26 -13.71 -5.14
CA VAL A 39 4.75 -12.84 -4.05
C VAL A 39 4.59 -13.51 -2.69
N GLU A 40 3.67 -14.47 -2.55
CA GLU A 40 3.45 -15.21 -1.31
C GLU A 40 4.68 -16.00 -0.87
N ARG A 41 5.50 -16.49 -1.81
CA ARG A 41 6.78 -17.16 -1.48
C ARG A 41 7.77 -16.27 -0.74
N PHE A 42 7.63 -14.95 -0.84
CA PHE A 42 8.43 -13.99 -0.08
C PHE A 42 7.83 -13.67 1.29
N GLY A 43 6.76 -14.36 1.69
CA GLY A 43 6.09 -14.16 2.96
C GLY A 43 5.10 -13.00 2.97
N ILE A 44 4.60 -12.58 1.81
CA ILE A 44 3.62 -11.50 1.69
C ILE A 44 2.27 -12.11 1.38
N GLN A 45 1.29 -11.90 2.25
CA GLN A 45 -0.07 -12.40 2.09
C GLN A 45 -1.09 -11.26 2.01
N LEU A 46 -2.03 -11.38 1.08
CA LEU A 46 -3.16 -10.48 1.00
C LEU A 46 -4.27 -10.96 1.94
N ILE A 47 -4.69 -10.09 2.86
CA ILE A 47 -5.68 -10.44 3.87
C ILE A 47 -6.93 -9.55 3.76
N GLY A 48 -8.06 -10.09 4.21
CA GLY A 48 -9.37 -9.41 4.17
C GLY A 48 -9.71 -8.61 5.44
N SER A 49 -8.83 -8.54 6.44
CA SER A 49 -9.11 -7.85 7.70
C SER A 49 -8.03 -6.85 8.05
N VAL A 50 -8.42 -5.60 8.20
CA VAL A 50 -7.52 -4.49 8.56
C VAL A 50 -6.88 -4.68 9.95
N ARG A 51 -7.57 -5.34 10.87
CA ARG A 51 -7.09 -5.55 12.24
C ARG A 51 -5.94 -6.55 12.36
N HIS A 52 -5.67 -7.30 11.31
CA HIS A 52 -4.56 -8.24 11.23
C HIS A 52 -3.46 -7.77 10.29
N ALA A 53 -3.63 -6.58 9.69
CA ALA A 53 -2.70 -6.06 8.70
C ALA A 53 -1.43 -5.50 9.33
N ASP A 54 -0.30 -5.81 8.74
CA ASP A 54 1.00 -5.19 9.02
C ASP A 54 1.30 -4.08 8.02
N ALA A 55 0.74 -4.18 6.81
CA ALA A 55 0.90 -3.21 5.74
C ALA A 55 -0.44 -2.79 5.12
N LEU A 56 -0.61 -1.50 4.88
CA LEU A 56 -1.71 -0.95 4.09
C LEU A 56 -1.23 -0.64 2.68
N VAL A 57 -1.80 -1.29 1.69
CA VAL A 57 -1.55 -1.04 0.27
C VAL A 57 -2.69 -0.19 -0.28
N ILE A 58 -2.42 1.06 -0.58
CA ILE A 58 -3.44 2.05 -0.94
C ILE A 58 -3.30 2.42 -2.42
N THR A 59 -4.41 2.31 -3.16
CA THR A 59 -4.49 2.64 -4.58
C THR A 59 -5.50 3.78 -4.83
N GLY A 60 -5.31 4.48 -5.95
CA GLY A 60 -6.25 5.48 -6.44
C GLY A 60 -6.12 6.86 -5.80
N ALA A 61 -6.86 7.81 -6.37
CA ALA A 61 -6.90 9.18 -5.87
C ALA A 61 -7.84 9.29 -4.66
N MET A 62 -7.41 10.01 -3.62
CA MET A 62 -8.23 10.25 -2.45
C MET A 62 -9.39 11.18 -2.77
N ASN A 63 -10.60 10.67 -2.70
CA ASN A 63 -11.80 11.47 -2.85
C ASN A 63 -12.37 11.86 -1.48
N ARG A 64 -13.21 12.91 -1.44
CA ARG A 64 -13.80 13.46 -0.22
C ARG A 64 -14.55 12.43 0.63
N LYS A 65 -15.13 11.40 -0.01
CA LYS A 65 -15.86 10.33 0.70
C LYS A 65 -14.91 9.25 1.24
N SER A 66 -13.77 9.02 0.58
CA SER A 66 -12.81 8.00 1.01
C SER A 66 -11.88 8.48 2.12
N VAL A 67 -11.57 9.78 2.19
CA VAL A 67 -10.68 10.35 3.23
C VAL A 67 -11.09 9.97 4.66
N PRO A 68 -12.34 10.21 5.11
CA PRO A 68 -12.73 9.87 6.49
C PRO A 68 -12.72 8.36 6.74
N ARG A 69 -13.02 7.54 5.73
CA ARG A 69 -12.96 6.08 5.83
C ARG A 69 -11.51 5.60 5.96
N MET A 70 -10.62 6.20 5.18
CA MET A 70 -9.20 5.86 5.18
C MET A 70 -8.54 6.16 6.54
N LYS A 71 -8.87 7.30 7.16
CA LYS A 71 -8.42 7.63 8.52
C LYS A 71 -8.89 6.59 9.53
N LYS A 72 -10.18 6.19 9.49
CA LYS A 72 -10.72 5.14 10.36
C LYS A 72 -10.04 3.78 10.14
N ILE A 73 -9.75 3.41 8.89
CA ILE A 73 -9.02 2.19 8.57
C ILE A 73 -7.63 2.24 9.18
N TYR A 74 -6.92 3.35 9.01
CA TYR A 74 -5.56 3.52 9.55
C TYR A 74 -5.51 3.48 11.10
N GLU A 75 -6.55 3.98 11.76
CA GLU A 75 -6.69 3.89 13.23
C GLU A 75 -6.91 2.46 13.72
N GLN A 76 -7.53 1.60 12.89
CA GLN A 76 -7.83 0.21 13.26
C GLN A 76 -6.65 -0.74 13.03
N VAL A 77 -5.66 -0.33 12.26
CA VAL A 77 -4.46 -1.16 12.02
C VAL A 77 -3.59 -1.22 13.25
N PRO A 78 -3.15 -2.42 13.67
CA PRO A 78 -2.17 -2.57 14.75
C PRO A 78 -0.85 -1.87 14.41
N LYS A 79 -0.26 -1.21 15.38
CA LYS A 79 1.06 -0.57 15.22
C LYS A 79 2.18 -1.54 15.66
N PRO A 80 3.33 -1.59 14.98
CA PRO A 80 3.75 -0.77 13.83
C PRO A 80 3.11 -1.23 12.51
N CYS A 81 2.69 -0.29 11.68
CA CYS A 81 2.07 -0.51 10.38
C CYS A 81 2.84 0.26 9.31
N VAL A 82 2.97 -0.34 8.14
CA VAL A 82 3.59 0.27 6.97
C VAL A 82 2.53 0.70 5.96
N VAL A 83 2.64 1.92 5.44
CA VAL A 83 1.73 2.45 4.43
C VAL A 83 2.44 2.55 3.08
N VAL A 84 1.91 1.82 2.10
CA VAL A 84 2.41 1.76 0.73
C VAL A 84 1.43 2.44 -0.22
N ALA A 85 1.87 3.50 -0.88
CA ALA A 85 1.11 4.17 -1.92
C ALA A 85 1.44 3.57 -3.28
N VAL A 86 0.46 2.97 -3.95
CA VAL A 86 0.63 2.31 -5.25
C VAL A 86 -0.06 3.10 -6.34
N GLY A 87 0.70 3.39 -7.37
CA GLY A 87 0.22 4.09 -8.57
C GLY A 87 0.26 5.61 -8.46
N GLN A 88 0.34 6.25 -9.61
CA GLN A 88 0.51 7.70 -9.72
C GLN A 88 -0.68 8.50 -9.13
N CYS A 89 -1.87 7.88 -9.11
CA CYS A 89 -3.06 8.53 -8.53
C CYS A 89 -2.94 8.67 -7.01
N ALA A 90 -2.42 7.66 -6.32
CA ALA A 90 -2.18 7.72 -4.87
C ALA A 90 -1.06 8.72 -4.53
N LEU A 91 -0.03 8.81 -5.38
CA LEU A 91 1.12 9.69 -5.15
C LEU A 91 0.78 11.17 -5.34
N SER A 92 0.18 11.52 -6.48
CA SER A 92 0.04 12.91 -6.90
C SER A 92 -1.35 13.28 -7.44
N ARG A 93 -2.33 12.39 -7.29
CA ARG A 93 -3.66 12.49 -7.89
C ARG A 93 -3.66 12.42 -9.42
N HIS A 94 -2.52 12.41 -10.08
CA HIS A 94 -2.34 12.33 -11.53
C HIS A 94 -3.35 13.18 -12.32
N MET A 95 -4.18 12.57 -13.18
CA MET A 95 -5.21 13.26 -13.97
C MET A 95 -6.35 13.86 -13.13
N PHE A 96 -6.52 13.41 -11.87
CA PHE A 96 -7.54 13.92 -10.95
C PHE A 96 -7.10 15.13 -10.14
N ARG A 97 -5.93 15.72 -10.44
CA ARG A 97 -5.35 16.83 -9.67
C ARG A 97 -6.27 18.04 -9.55
N TYR A 98 -7.04 18.31 -10.59
CA TYR A 98 -7.96 19.45 -10.66
C TYR A 98 -9.43 19.04 -10.45
N SER A 99 -9.69 17.82 -10.04
CA SER A 99 -11.06 17.37 -9.77
C SER A 99 -11.58 17.99 -8.47
N TYR A 100 -12.81 18.49 -8.50
CA TYR A 100 -13.50 19.05 -7.33
C TYR A 100 -13.72 18.03 -6.20
N ASN A 101 -13.71 16.74 -6.53
CA ASN A 101 -13.98 15.65 -5.60
C ASN A 101 -12.71 15.03 -5.04
N CYS A 102 -11.54 15.35 -5.56
CA CYS A 102 -10.26 14.85 -5.06
C CYS A 102 -9.60 15.93 -4.21
N ASP A 103 -9.47 15.66 -2.91
CA ASP A 103 -8.88 16.59 -1.96
C ASP A 103 -7.36 16.65 -2.13
N GLU A 104 -6.63 16.07 -1.20
CA GLU A 104 -5.17 16.12 -1.15
C GLU A 104 -4.54 14.77 -1.56
N PRO A 105 -3.25 14.75 -1.94
CA PRO A 105 -2.52 13.50 -2.13
C PRO A 105 -2.44 12.73 -0.82
N LEU A 106 -2.19 11.42 -0.93
CA LEU A 106 -2.25 10.49 0.21
C LEU A 106 -1.29 10.87 1.35
N ASP A 107 -0.11 11.36 1.03
CA ASP A 107 0.94 11.75 1.99
C ASP A 107 0.55 12.89 2.93
N LYS A 108 -0.40 13.72 2.53
CA LYS A 108 -0.96 14.77 3.39
C LYS A 108 -2.07 14.27 4.33
N ILE A 109 -2.63 13.11 4.03
CA ILE A 109 -3.75 12.53 4.78
C ILE A 109 -3.25 11.49 5.78
N LEU A 110 -2.30 10.65 5.35
CA LEU A 110 -1.69 9.57 6.12
C LEU A 110 -0.16 9.58 5.93
N PRO A 111 0.61 9.14 6.94
CA PRO A 111 2.04 8.93 6.76
C PRO A 111 2.27 7.80 5.75
N VAL A 112 3.03 8.07 4.70
CA VAL A 112 3.38 7.09 3.65
C VAL A 112 4.85 6.73 3.78
N ASP A 113 5.13 5.42 3.89
CA ASP A 113 6.48 4.89 4.04
C ASP A 113 7.14 4.58 2.70
N VAL A 114 6.33 4.11 1.74
CA VAL A 114 6.82 3.70 0.42
C VAL A 114 5.89 4.20 -0.68
N TYR A 115 6.51 4.67 -1.76
CA TYR A 115 5.83 5.10 -2.98
C TYR A 115 6.24 4.20 -4.13
N ILE A 116 5.26 3.64 -4.83
CA ILE A 116 5.44 2.82 -6.03
C ILE A 116 4.83 3.57 -7.22
N PRO A 117 5.63 4.30 -8.01
CA PRO A 117 5.12 5.06 -9.14
C PRO A 117 4.77 4.15 -10.32
N GLY A 118 3.76 4.56 -11.09
CA GLY A 118 3.30 3.88 -12.30
C GLY A 118 1.81 4.11 -12.53
N CYS A 119 1.34 3.87 -13.74
CA CYS A 119 -0.08 4.01 -14.08
C CYS A 119 -0.51 2.94 -15.11
N PRO A 120 -0.67 1.69 -14.65
CA PRO A 120 -0.30 1.11 -13.37
C PRO A 120 1.21 0.82 -13.26
N PRO A 121 1.75 0.65 -12.05
CA PRO A 121 3.08 0.08 -11.90
C PRO A 121 3.04 -1.41 -12.26
N LYS A 122 4.06 -1.91 -12.95
CA LYS A 122 4.19 -3.33 -13.27
C LYS A 122 4.44 -4.16 -12.01
N PRO A 123 4.05 -5.45 -11.98
CA PRO A 123 4.28 -6.33 -10.83
C PRO A 123 5.73 -6.37 -10.36
N GLU A 124 6.69 -6.39 -11.29
CA GLU A 124 8.12 -6.38 -10.95
C GLU A 124 8.52 -5.09 -10.18
N ALA A 125 7.96 -3.95 -10.57
CA ALA A 125 8.23 -2.69 -9.88
C ALA A 125 7.61 -2.66 -8.47
N MET A 126 6.45 -3.30 -8.28
CA MET A 126 5.82 -3.44 -6.97
C MET A 126 6.66 -4.33 -6.06
N ILE A 127 7.10 -5.49 -6.55
CA ILE A 127 7.97 -6.41 -5.83
C ILE A 127 9.28 -5.72 -5.42
N ALA A 128 9.91 -5.01 -6.36
CA ALA A 128 11.13 -4.24 -6.05
C ALA A 128 10.89 -3.16 -4.99
N GLY A 129 9.74 -2.47 -5.02
CA GLY A 129 9.35 -1.49 -4.02
C GLY A 129 9.18 -2.10 -2.63
N ILE A 130 8.54 -3.25 -2.54
CA ILE A 130 8.35 -3.97 -1.27
C ILE A 130 9.68 -4.51 -0.73
N MET A 131 10.55 -5.03 -1.59
CA MET A 131 11.88 -5.50 -1.18
C MET A 131 12.72 -4.36 -0.59
N LYS A 132 12.71 -3.18 -1.20
CA LYS A 132 13.35 -1.98 -0.63
C LYS A 132 12.77 -1.59 0.74
N LEU A 133 11.47 -1.77 0.94
CA LEU A 133 10.86 -1.55 2.24
C LEU A 133 11.40 -2.51 3.29
N VAL A 134 11.45 -3.81 2.98
CA VAL A 134 11.98 -4.84 3.88
C VAL A 134 13.44 -4.54 4.24
N GLU A 135 14.24 -4.11 3.28
CA GLU A 135 15.62 -3.66 3.51
C GLU A 135 15.68 -2.43 4.43
N LYS A 136 14.82 -1.44 4.21
CA LYS A 136 14.73 -0.23 5.04
C LYS A 136 14.34 -0.56 6.48
N VAL A 137 13.37 -1.46 6.67
CA VAL A 137 12.98 -1.94 8.00
C VAL A 137 14.10 -2.72 8.67
N ARG A 138 14.91 -3.47 7.92
CA ARG A 138 16.11 -4.16 8.42
C ARG A 138 17.24 -3.20 8.78
N ALA A 139 17.39 -2.11 8.03
CA ALA A 139 18.45 -1.11 8.25
C ALA A 139 18.16 -0.16 9.42
N HIS A 140 16.91 0.01 9.83
CA HIS A 140 16.53 0.71 11.06
C HIS A 140 16.82 -0.15 12.32
N LYS A 141 18.10 -0.54 12.44
CA LYS A 141 18.67 -1.16 13.62
C LYS A 141 19.07 -0.13 14.66
#